data_cd452be927842771be1e8229c8f3e681
#
_entry.id   cd452be927842771be1e8229c8f3e681
#
_cell.length_a   1.000
_cell.length_b   1.000
_cell.length_c   1.000
_cell.angle_alpha   90.00
_cell.angle_beta   90.00
_cell.angle_gamma   90.00
#
_symmetry.space_group_name_H-M   'P 1'
#
loop_
_entity.id
_entity.type
_entity.pdbx_description
1 polymer ?
#
loop_
_entity_poly.entity_id
_entity_poly.type
_entity_poly.pdbx_seq_one_letter_code
_entity_poly.pdbx_strand_id
1 'polypeptide(L)'
;MPANQHWLFGSFLHVRRDLLNFYTRVFRELGDIIRFRGLPGLYWHLVLHPAYVEHVLLRNQHNYRKGRAFDGPIGLITGNGLLTSEGDFWRRQRKLMQPAFHRQALNRFAATMVAETEAYFARWDARARRAEAFDVAQDMALLTLNIAGLTLFSTPVGEEADAFGRNLRLAFDFVGFRMRPTVPVPLWVPTPANLRFRAARQRLDAVVYQIIERRRKTLNPPPDLLSLLMAARDEETGEAMSDAQLRDEVITLLLAGHETTAITLTWAVYVLTQEPVIEARLYEEVASVLRGGSPTAEDVRRLPYTRMVIEETLRLYPPAWGLPREAIQDDEIGGYYIPGRSLVALNQFLTHRHPDFWEDPERFDPERFTPERSAGRPAFAYFPFGGGQRVCIGGQFAMMEATLVLAMLVQRYRVRLVPGHPIEFDTLFTLRPKHGVQVIFERR
;
A
#
# COMPACT_ATOMS: atom_id res chain seq x y z
N MET A 1 -9.75 15.72 -24.11
CA MET A 1 -8.26 15.57 -24.20
C MET A 1 -7.62 16.90 -23.80
N PRO A 2 -6.49 16.89 -23.09
CA PRO A 2 -5.77 18.11 -22.76
C PRO A 2 -5.33 18.87 -24.03
N ALA A 3 -5.45 20.19 -24.01
CA ALA A 3 -5.23 21.04 -25.22
C ALA A 3 -3.74 21.07 -25.64
N ASN A 4 -2.79 20.96 -24.74
CA ASN A 4 -1.35 21.13 -25.03
C ASN A 4 -0.61 19.77 -25.13
N GLN A 5 -1.04 18.91 -26.06
CA GLN A 5 -0.34 17.67 -26.35
C GLN A 5 0.70 17.86 -27.47
N HIS A 6 1.90 17.33 -27.25
CA HIS A 6 2.93 17.32 -28.30
C HIS A 6 2.47 16.41 -29.44
N TRP A 7 2.65 16.89 -30.73
CA TRP A 7 2.13 16.19 -31.91
C TRP A 7 2.62 14.72 -32.02
N LEU A 8 3.86 14.43 -31.63
CA LEU A 8 4.46 13.09 -31.66
C LEU A 8 4.37 12.34 -30.32
N PHE A 9 4.63 13.05 -29.23
CA PHE A 9 4.75 12.44 -27.89
C PHE A 9 3.48 12.59 -27.04
N GLY A 10 2.42 13.23 -27.53
CA GLY A 10 1.20 13.42 -26.78
C GLY A 10 1.44 14.08 -25.42
N SER A 11 0.90 13.49 -24.35
CA SER A 11 1.08 13.94 -22.96
C SER A 11 2.34 13.37 -22.29
N PHE A 12 3.15 12.59 -22.97
CA PHE A 12 4.30 11.83 -22.44
C PHE A 12 5.31 12.70 -21.67
N LEU A 13 5.64 13.88 -22.18
CA LEU A 13 6.61 14.76 -21.54
C LEU A 13 6.11 15.35 -20.20
N HIS A 14 4.81 15.63 -20.10
CA HIS A 14 4.18 16.12 -18.87
C HIS A 14 4.11 15.03 -17.79
N VAL A 15 3.69 13.84 -18.19
CA VAL A 15 3.62 12.65 -17.33
C VAL A 15 4.99 12.29 -16.74
N ARG A 16 6.07 12.45 -17.52
CA ARG A 16 7.43 12.15 -17.07
C ARG A 16 7.94 13.08 -15.96
N ARG A 17 7.51 14.35 -15.97
CA ARG A 17 8.01 15.35 -15.01
C ARG A 17 7.35 15.21 -13.65
N ASP A 18 6.02 15.22 -13.63
CA ASP A 18 5.23 15.15 -12.41
C ASP A 18 3.82 14.65 -12.76
N LEU A 19 3.62 13.35 -12.62
CA LEU A 19 2.37 12.69 -13.01
C LEU A 19 1.20 13.14 -12.14
N LEU A 20 1.41 13.29 -10.84
CA LEU A 20 0.33 13.63 -9.91
C LEU A 20 -0.18 15.05 -10.13
N ASN A 21 0.71 16.04 -10.22
CA ASN A 21 0.34 17.42 -10.50
C ASN A 21 -0.27 17.56 -11.90
N PHE A 22 0.21 16.79 -12.88
CA PHE A 22 -0.39 16.76 -14.21
C PHE A 22 -1.82 16.24 -14.16
N TYR A 23 -2.07 15.13 -13.49
CA TYR A 23 -3.41 14.56 -13.32
C TYR A 23 -4.34 15.50 -12.55
N THR A 24 -3.86 16.12 -11.48
CA THR A 24 -4.63 17.11 -10.70
C THR A 24 -5.08 18.30 -11.55
N ARG A 25 -4.18 18.83 -12.37
CA ARG A 25 -4.51 19.95 -13.27
C ARG A 25 -5.56 19.55 -14.29
N VAL A 26 -5.34 18.45 -15.02
CA VAL A 26 -6.27 18.04 -16.10
C VAL A 26 -7.62 17.59 -15.54
N PHE A 27 -7.69 17.06 -14.34
CA PHE A 27 -8.95 16.79 -13.65
C PHE A 27 -9.76 18.07 -13.45
N ARG A 28 -9.14 19.13 -12.94
CA ARG A 28 -9.80 20.44 -12.73
C ARG A 28 -10.28 21.08 -14.05
N GLU A 29 -9.57 20.83 -15.13
CA GLU A 29 -9.87 21.42 -16.45
C GLU A 29 -10.90 20.62 -17.26
N LEU A 30 -10.91 19.28 -17.14
CA LEU A 30 -11.60 18.40 -18.10
C LEU A 30 -12.62 17.45 -17.45
N GLY A 31 -12.67 17.37 -16.10
CA GLY A 31 -13.65 16.53 -15.37
C GLY A 31 -13.22 15.06 -15.21
N ASP A 32 -14.18 14.16 -15.14
CA ASP A 32 -14.07 12.83 -14.54
C ASP A 32 -13.54 11.73 -15.44
N ILE A 33 -13.64 11.88 -16.75
CA ILE A 33 -13.05 10.98 -17.74
C ILE A 33 -12.16 11.76 -18.68
N ILE A 34 -10.86 11.44 -18.66
CA ILE A 34 -9.88 12.16 -19.45
C ILE A 34 -9.13 11.18 -20.33
N ARG A 35 -9.20 11.37 -21.64
CA ARG A 35 -8.42 10.58 -22.59
C ARG A 35 -7.10 11.25 -22.87
N PHE A 36 -6.02 10.53 -22.73
CA PHE A 36 -4.68 10.95 -23.11
C PHE A 36 -4.19 10.18 -24.33
N ARG A 37 -3.44 10.86 -25.15
CA ARG A 37 -2.68 10.24 -26.23
C ARG A 37 -1.23 10.06 -25.79
N GLY A 38 -0.73 8.82 -25.85
CA GLY A 38 0.68 8.50 -25.73
C GLY A 38 1.40 8.51 -27.06
N LEU A 39 2.21 7.50 -27.33
CA LEU A 39 2.75 7.22 -28.65
C LEU A 39 1.62 6.90 -29.64
N PRO A 40 1.82 7.00 -30.96
CA PRO A 40 0.78 6.70 -31.96
C PRO A 40 0.11 5.33 -31.68
N GLY A 41 -1.21 5.32 -31.59
CA GLY A 41 -2.02 4.13 -31.29
C GLY A 41 -2.15 3.77 -29.82
N LEU A 42 -1.45 4.45 -28.90
CA LEU A 42 -1.56 4.23 -27.46
C LEU A 42 -2.40 5.33 -26.81
N TYR A 43 -3.50 4.92 -26.22
CA TYR A 43 -4.35 5.78 -25.41
C TYR A 43 -4.48 5.25 -24.01
N TRP A 44 -4.59 6.16 -23.03
CA TRP A 44 -5.03 5.80 -21.69
C TRP A 44 -6.10 6.77 -21.21
N HIS A 45 -6.93 6.28 -20.31
CA HIS A 45 -8.05 7.01 -19.76
C HIS A 45 -7.84 7.16 -18.25
N LEU A 46 -7.97 8.38 -17.73
CA LEU A 46 -8.06 8.64 -16.30
C LEU A 46 -9.53 8.68 -15.95
N VAL A 47 -9.96 7.89 -14.94
CA VAL A 47 -11.36 7.72 -14.55
C VAL A 47 -11.46 8.01 -13.06
N LEU A 48 -12.29 9.00 -12.68
CA LEU A 48 -12.28 9.58 -11.33
C LEU A 48 -13.64 9.55 -10.64
N HIS A 49 -14.75 9.62 -11.37
CA HIS A 49 -16.09 9.59 -10.76
C HIS A 49 -16.37 8.23 -10.10
N PRO A 50 -16.91 8.20 -8.86
CA PRO A 50 -17.17 6.96 -8.12
C PRO A 50 -17.98 5.90 -8.88
N ALA A 51 -19.03 6.31 -9.62
CA ALA A 51 -19.83 5.38 -10.39
C ALA A 51 -19.03 4.73 -11.55
N TYR A 52 -18.07 5.43 -12.11
CA TYR A 52 -17.19 4.93 -13.17
C TYR A 52 -16.10 4.02 -12.61
N VAL A 53 -15.57 4.35 -11.43
CA VAL A 53 -14.68 3.46 -10.68
C VAL A 53 -15.39 2.16 -10.31
N GLU A 54 -16.64 2.24 -9.84
CA GLU A 54 -17.49 1.08 -9.55
C GLU A 54 -17.73 0.22 -10.81
N HIS A 55 -17.99 0.85 -11.96
CA HIS A 55 -18.16 0.14 -13.21
C HIS A 55 -16.93 -0.74 -13.52
N VAL A 56 -15.73 -0.16 -13.45
CA VAL A 56 -14.48 -0.86 -13.78
C VAL A 56 -14.12 -1.92 -12.74
N LEU A 57 -14.31 -1.65 -11.44
CA LEU A 57 -13.86 -2.54 -10.37
C LEU A 57 -14.88 -3.60 -9.95
N LEU A 58 -16.17 -3.37 -10.21
CA LEU A 58 -17.25 -4.24 -9.73
C LEU A 58 -18.19 -4.67 -10.85
N ARG A 59 -18.89 -3.72 -11.50
CA ARG A 59 -20.01 -4.07 -12.42
C ARG A 59 -19.53 -4.78 -13.67
N ASN A 60 -18.44 -4.28 -14.29
CA ASN A 60 -17.86 -4.86 -15.51
C ASN A 60 -16.42 -5.37 -15.30
N GLN A 61 -16.09 -5.82 -14.06
CA GLN A 61 -14.74 -6.21 -13.68
C GLN A 61 -14.12 -7.34 -14.53
N HIS A 62 -14.96 -8.18 -15.15
CA HIS A 62 -14.53 -9.26 -16.03
C HIS A 62 -13.92 -8.74 -17.37
N ASN A 63 -14.27 -7.52 -17.78
CA ASN A 63 -13.71 -6.87 -18.94
C ASN A 63 -12.38 -6.12 -18.65
N TYR A 64 -11.89 -6.21 -17.39
CA TYR A 64 -10.69 -5.48 -16.97
C TYR A 64 -9.67 -6.41 -16.33
N ARG A 65 -8.43 -6.29 -16.77
CA ARG A 65 -7.26 -6.94 -16.16
C ARG A 65 -6.25 -5.90 -15.67
N LYS A 66 -5.25 -6.28 -14.90
CA LYS A 66 -4.22 -5.35 -14.41
C LYS A 66 -3.37 -4.76 -15.54
N GLY A 67 -3.11 -5.58 -16.56
CA GLY A 67 -2.41 -5.15 -17.76
C GLY A 67 -0.89 -5.13 -17.64
N ARG A 68 -0.22 -5.27 -18.78
CA ARG A 68 1.24 -5.44 -18.88
C ARG A 68 2.04 -4.24 -18.35
N ALA A 69 1.46 -3.04 -18.38
CA ALA A 69 2.13 -1.84 -17.86
C ALA A 69 2.36 -1.89 -16.35
N PHE A 70 1.52 -2.64 -15.63
CA PHE A 70 1.65 -2.86 -14.19
C PHE A 70 2.39 -4.18 -13.89
N ASP A 71 1.93 -5.27 -14.48
CA ASP A 71 2.44 -6.62 -14.15
C ASP A 71 3.91 -6.78 -14.56
N GLY A 72 4.32 -6.22 -15.70
CA GLY A 72 5.68 -6.36 -16.20
C GLY A 72 6.74 -5.83 -15.24
N PRO A 73 6.72 -4.54 -14.86
CA PRO A 73 7.70 -3.99 -13.93
C PRO A 73 7.65 -4.61 -12.53
N ILE A 74 6.45 -4.78 -11.95
CA ILE A 74 6.28 -5.32 -10.60
C ILE A 74 6.64 -6.80 -10.56
N GLY A 75 6.27 -7.57 -11.57
CA GLY A 75 6.62 -8.97 -11.71
C GLY A 75 8.12 -9.24 -11.71
N LEU A 76 8.97 -8.22 -11.97
CA LEU A 76 10.42 -8.35 -11.80
C LEU A 76 10.82 -8.66 -10.36
N ILE A 77 10.01 -8.24 -9.38
CA ILE A 77 10.23 -8.51 -7.95
C ILE A 77 9.34 -9.65 -7.49
N THR A 78 8.03 -9.55 -7.72
CA THR A 78 7.01 -10.44 -7.16
C THR A 78 6.83 -11.73 -7.95
N GLY A 79 7.43 -11.86 -9.14
CA GLY A 79 7.14 -12.99 -10.02
C GLY A 79 5.66 -13.04 -10.39
N ASN A 80 5.05 -14.24 -10.31
CA ASN A 80 3.63 -14.48 -10.56
C ASN A 80 2.84 -14.67 -9.25
N GLY A 81 3.13 -13.87 -8.22
CA GLY A 81 2.39 -13.91 -6.96
C GLY A 81 1.00 -13.25 -7.03
N LEU A 82 0.27 -13.24 -5.93
CA LEU A 82 -1.12 -12.77 -5.84
C LEU A 82 -1.34 -11.36 -6.41
N LEU A 83 -0.33 -10.49 -6.31
CA LEU A 83 -0.41 -9.12 -6.81
C LEU A 83 -0.42 -9.04 -8.35
N THR A 84 0.34 -9.89 -9.03
CA THR A 84 0.61 -9.83 -10.47
C THR A 84 -0.10 -10.91 -11.28
N SER A 85 -0.48 -12.01 -10.65
CA SER A 85 -1.17 -13.13 -11.31
C SER A 85 -2.58 -12.77 -11.78
N GLU A 86 -3.05 -13.48 -12.82
CA GLU A 86 -4.34 -13.27 -13.45
C GLU A 86 -5.12 -14.57 -13.65
N GLY A 87 -6.40 -14.46 -14.01
CA GLY A 87 -7.26 -15.58 -14.40
C GLY A 87 -7.49 -16.60 -13.29
N ASP A 88 -7.58 -17.89 -13.68
CA ASP A 88 -7.85 -19.02 -12.77
C ASP A 88 -6.72 -19.24 -11.77
N PHE A 89 -5.47 -19.04 -12.22
CA PHE A 89 -4.32 -19.11 -11.33
C PHE A 89 -4.47 -18.14 -10.16
N TRP A 90 -4.79 -16.87 -10.43
CA TRP A 90 -5.04 -15.89 -9.37
C TRP A 90 -6.22 -16.28 -8.46
N ARG A 91 -7.34 -16.74 -9.03
CA ARG A 91 -8.53 -17.15 -8.23
C ARG A 91 -8.16 -18.25 -7.24
N ARG A 92 -7.40 -19.24 -7.70
CA ARG A 92 -6.90 -20.33 -6.87
C ARG A 92 -6.01 -19.83 -5.76
N GLN A 93 -4.99 -19.02 -6.06
CA GLN A 93 -4.09 -18.43 -5.05
C GLN A 93 -4.88 -17.61 -4.02
N ARG A 94 -5.79 -16.76 -4.48
CA ARG A 94 -6.65 -15.96 -3.60
C ARG A 94 -7.47 -16.84 -2.64
N LYS A 95 -8.11 -17.91 -3.14
CA LYS A 95 -8.90 -18.84 -2.35
C LYS A 95 -8.06 -19.51 -1.26
N LEU A 96 -6.84 -19.94 -1.60
CA LEU A 96 -5.92 -20.59 -0.66
C LEU A 96 -5.43 -19.66 0.45
N MET A 97 -5.19 -18.39 0.15
CA MET A 97 -4.66 -17.42 1.12
C MET A 97 -5.72 -16.81 2.02
N GLN A 98 -6.96 -16.70 1.54
CA GLN A 98 -8.02 -15.96 2.22
C GLN A 98 -8.26 -16.40 3.66
N PRO A 99 -8.20 -17.71 4.05
CA PRO A 99 -8.38 -18.14 5.44
C PRO A 99 -7.38 -17.50 6.42
N ALA A 100 -6.15 -17.21 5.99
CA ALA A 100 -5.14 -16.57 6.84
C ALA A 100 -5.46 -15.10 7.20
N PHE A 101 -6.41 -14.49 6.47
CA PHE A 101 -6.86 -13.11 6.69
C PHE A 101 -8.26 -13.04 7.31
N HIS A 102 -8.83 -14.17 7.76
CA HIS A 102 -10.08 -14.16 8.50
C HIS A 102 -9.91 -13.64 9.92
N ARG A 103 -10.98 -13.08 10.48
CA ARG A 103 -11.00 -12.43 11.80
C ARG A 103 -10.32 -13.23 12.90
N GLN A 104 -10.49 -14.56 12.94
CA GLN A 104 -9.87 -15.41 13.94
C GLN A 104 -8.34 -15.43 13.84
N ALA A 105 -7.79 -15.44 12.62
CA ALA A 105 -6.35 -15.33 12.38
C ALA A 105 -5.84 -13.94 12.76
N LEU A 106 -6.57 -12.89 12.39
CA LEU A 106 -6.22 -11.50 12.72
C LEU A 106 -6.14 -11.27 14.23
N ASN A 107 -7.08 -11.82 15.01
CA ASN A 107 -7.04 -11.69 16.47
C ASN A 107 -5.77 -12.31 17.07
N ARG A 108 -5.23 -13.40 16.50
CA ARG A 108 -3.95 -13.98 16.93
C ARG A 108 -2.77 -13.09 16.59
N PHE A 109 -2.82 -12.41 15.44
CA PHE A 109 -1.75 -11.51 15.01
C PHE A 109 -1.63 -10.25 15.85
N ALA A 110 -2.73 -9.79 16.46
CA ALA A 110 -2.73 -8.59 17.29
C ALA A 110 -1.69 -8.64 18.43
N ALA A 111 -1.56 -9.79 19.09
CA ALA A 111 -0.56 -9.95 20.16
C ALA A 111 0.88 -9.77 19.64
N THR A 112 1.19 -10.29 18.46
CA THR A 112 2.49 -10.11 17.82
C THR A 112 2.71 -8.64 17.39
N MET A 113 1.68 -7.98 16.83
CA MET A 113 1.75 -6.56 16.47
C MET A 113 2.07 -5.69 17.68
N VAL A 114 1.42 -5.97 18.81
CA VAL A 114 1.63 -5.25 20.07
C VAL A 114 3.03 -5.51 20.61
N ALA A 115 3.47 -6.78 20.70
CA ALA A 115 4.78 -7.14 21.23
C ALA A 115 5.92 -6.51 20.41
N GLU A 116 5.83 -6.51 19.08
CA GLU A 116 6.82 -5.88 18.21
C GLU A 116 6.84 -4.36 18.39
N THR A 117 5.68 -3.73 18.55
CA THR A 117 5.59 -2.30 18.83
C THR A 117 6.22 -1.96 20.18
N GLU A 118 5.98 -2.77 21.21
CA GLU A 118 6.61 -2.60 22.54
C GLU A 118 8.14 -2.72 22.48
N ALA A 119 8.65 -3.65 21.68
CA ALA A 119 10.09 -3.80 21.47
C ALA A 119 10.74 -2.52 20.90
N TYR A 120 10.01 -1.78 20.08
CA TYR A 120 10.48 -0.48 19.57
C TYR A 120 10.51 0.62 20.63
N PHE A 121 9.73 0.54 21.71
CA PHE A 121 9.69 1.55 22.76
C PHE A 121 11.06 1.80 23.40
N ALA A 122 11.88 0.77 23.60
CA ALA A 122 13.23 0.95 24.14
C ALA A 122 14.06 1.93 23.29
N ARG A 123 13.97 1.79 21.97
CA ARG A 123 14.66 2.65 21.00
C ARG A 123 14.07 4.06 20.98
N TRP A 124 12.74 4.17 20.92
CA TRP A 124 12.07 5.47 20.91
C TRP A 124 12.21 6.23 22.22
N ASP A 125 12.15 5.53 23.37
CA ASP A 125 12.42 6.13 24.69
C ASP A 125 13.84 6.68 24.81
N ALA A 126 14.84 5.98 24.26
CA ALA A 126 16.22 6.46 24.25
C ALA A 126 16.36 7.76 23.43
N ARG A 127 15.70 7.85 22.29
CA ARG A 127 15.66 9.05 21.44
C ARG A 127 14.86 10.18 22.10
N ALA A 128 13.70 9.88 22.68
CA ALA A 128 12.87 10.87 23.37
C ALA A 128 13.62 11.52 24.56
N ARG A 129 14.36 10.73 25.35
CA ARG A 129 15.20 11.26 26.44
C ARG A 129 16.29 12.23 25.98
N ARG A 130 16.77 12.08 24.74
CA ARG A 130 17.82 12.92 24.15
C ARG A 130 17.27 14.05 23.29
N ALA A 131 15.94 14.14 23.12
CA ALA A 131 15.29 14.97 22.12
C ALA A 131 15.93 14.81 20.71
N GLU A 132 16.30 13.57 20.37
CA GLU A 132 16.99 13.22 19.14
C GLU A 132 16.00 13.21 17.96
N ALA A 133 16.34 13.95 16.90
CA ALA A 133 15.60 13.92 15.66
C ALA A 133 15.89 12.62 14.87
N PHE A 134 14.87 12.01 14.30
CA PHE A 134 15.02 10.81 13.48
C PHE A 134 13.94 10.70 12.39
N ASP A 135 14.22 9.93 11.37
CA ASP A 135 13.24 9.64 10.31
C ASP A 135 12.27 8.53 10.76
N VAL A 136 11.04 8.94 11.09
CA VAL A 136 10.00 7.99 11.52
C VAL A 136 9.60 7.02 10.40
N ALA A 137 9.76 7.40 9.12
CA ALA A 137 9.44 6.52 8.00
C ALA A 137 10.33 5.26 7.99
N GLN A 138 11.60 5.38 8.37
CA GLN A 138 12.49 4.23 8.47
C GLN A 138 12.09 3.29 9.60
N ASP A 139 11.74 3.84 10.76
CA ASP A 139 11.32 3.03 11.90
C ASP A 139 9.98 2.33 11.63
N MET A 140 9.00 3.02 11.02
CA MET A 140 7.74 2.38 10.61
C MET A 140 7.97 1.28 9.59
N ALA A 141 8.88 1.47 8.63
CA ALA A 141 9.21 0.45 7.65
C ALA A 141 9.81 -0.81 8.32
N LEU A 142 10.71 -0.66 9.27
CA LEU A 142 11.30 -1.80 9.98
C LEU A 142 10.29 -2.50 10.88
N LEU A 143 9.47 -1.74 11.61
CA LEU A 143 8.44 -2.28 12.49
C LEU A 143 7.43 -3.11 11.70
N THR A 144 6.85 -2.56 10.63
CA THR A 144 5.85 -3.26 9.82
C THR A 144 6.44 -4.46 9.07
N LEU A 145 7.72 -4.41 8.68
CA LEU A 145 8.42 -5.56 8.10
C LEU A 145 8.54 -6.72 9.09
N ASN A 146 8.93 -6.43 10.34
CA ASN A 146 9.01 -7.44 11.39
C ASN A 146 7.63 -7.99 11.72
N ILE A 147 6.62 -7.14 11.86
CA ILE A 147 5.23 -7.56 12.09
C ILE A 147 4.77 -8.51 10.97
N ALA A 148 4.97 -8.15 9.70
CA ALA A 148 4.59 -9.00 8.56
C ALA A 148 5.35 -10.35 8.56
N GLY A 149 6.65 -10.32 8.83
CA GLY A 149 7.49 -11.52 8.92
C GLY A 149 7.02 -12.48 10.02
N LEU A 150 6.75 -11.97 11.20
CA LEU A 150 6.34 -12.77 12.36
C LEU A 150 4.90 -13.25 12.27
N THR A 151 3.97 -12.41 11.79
CA THR A 151 2.54 -12.78 11.74
C THR A 151 2.24 -13.73 10.58
N LEU A 152 2.77 -13.47 9.39
CA LEU A 152 2.44 -14.25 8.19
C LEU A 152 3.35 -15.47 8.01
N PHE A 153 4.58 -15.40 8.51
CA PHE A 153 5.61 -16.41 8.25
C PHE A 153 6.28 -16.93 9.54
N SER A 154 5.86 -16.50 10.72
CA SER A 154 6.45 -16.86 12.04
C SER A 154 7.99 -16.80 12.00
N THR A 155 8.53 -15.85 11.26
CA THR A 155 9.97 -15.70 11.07
C THR A 155 10.34 -14.24 11.29
N PRO A 156 11.18 -13.93 12.29
CA PRO A 156 11.72 -12.57 12.40
C PRO A 156 12.60 -12.29 11.19
N VAL A 157 12.44 -11.13 10.60
CA VAL A 157 13.37 -10.67 9.56
C VAL A 157 14.70 -10.20 10.21
N GLY A 158 14.67 -9.97 11.53
CA GLY A 158 15.80 -9.86 12.45
C GLY A 158 16.83 -8.79 12.07
N GLU A 159 18.11 -9.08 12.34
CA GLU A 159 19.23 -8.20 12.00
C GLU A 159 19.36 -7.96 10.48
N GLU A 160 18.80 -8.84 9.66
CA GLU A 160 18.75 -8.71 8.20
C GLU A 160 17.62 -7.75 7.73
N ALA A 161 16.71 -7.31 8.63
CA ALA A 161 15.59 -6.44 8.28
C ALA A 161 16.06 -5.13 7.62
N ASP A 162 17.10 -4.51 8.14
CA ASP A 162 17.69 -3.30 7.55
C ASP A 162 18.24 -3.57 6.15
N ALA A 163 18.92 -4.68 5.95
CA ALA A 163 19.46 -5.06 4.65
C ALA A 163 18.33 -5.45 3.67
N PHE A 164 17.33 -6.19 4.14
CA PHE A 164 16.15 -6.54 3.36
C PHE A 164 15.38 -5.29 2.94
N GLY A 165 15.09 -4.37 3.86
CA GLY A 165 14.41 -3.11 3.59
C GLY A 165 15.16 -2.23 2.60
N ARG A 166 16.49 -2.11 2.71
CA ARG A 166 17.31 -1.37 1.72
C ARG A 166 17.26 -2.01 0.33
N ASN A 167 17.36 -3.32 0.21
CA ASN A 167 17.28 -4.02 -1.08
C ASN A 167 15.89 -3.90 -1.68
N LEU A 168 14.85 -3.96 -0.85
CA LEU A 168 13.48 -3.80 -1.28
C LEU A 168 13.23 -2.38 -1.82
N ARG A 169 13.71 -1.34 -1.13
CA ARG A 169 13.64 0.05 -1.61
C ARG A 169 14.36 0.22 -2.96
N LEU A 170 15.57 -0.31 -3.12
CA LEU A 170 16.28 -0.30 -4.40
C LEU A 170 15.48 -0.96 -5.52
N ALA A 171 14.83 -2.10 -5.21
CA ALA A 171 14.00 -2.81 -6.18
C ALA A 171 12.76 -1.99 -6.56
N PHE A 172 12.10 -1.36 -5.59
CA PHE A 172 10.95 -0.47 -5.84
C PHE A 172 11.29 0.76 -6.66
N ASP A 173 12.38 1.45 -6.32
CA ASP A 173 12.83 2.62 -7.07
C ASP A 173 13.12 2.24 -8.53
N PHE A 174 13.72 1.08 -8.76
CA PHE A 174 13.97 0.56 -10.10
C PHE A 174 12.66 0.24 -10.85
N VAL A 175 11.73 -0.45 -10.21
CA VAL A 175 10.40 -0.77 -10.78
C VAL A 175 9.61 0.51 -11.04
N GLY A 176 9.54 1.43 -10.10
CA GLY A 176 8.86 2.71 -10.24
C GLY A 176 9.42 3.53 -11.41
N PHE A 177 10.75 3.54 -11.58
CA PHE A 177 11.37 4.17 -12.76
C PHE A 177 10.92 3.50 -14.07
N ARG A 178 10.80 2.17 -14.11
CA ARG A 178 10.35 1.42 -15.30
C ARG A 178 8.85 1.54 -15.57
N MET A 179 8.05 1.90 -14.59
CA MET A 179 6.63 2.21 -14.78
C MET A 179 6.42 3.58 -15.42
N ARG A 180 7.42 4.45 -15.39
CA ARG A 180 7.36 5.71 -16.14
C ARG A 180 7.39 5.42 -17.63
N PRO A 181 6.73 6.26 -18.44
CA PRO A 181 6.76 6.13 -19.90
C PRO A 181 8.18 6.45 -20.43
N THR A 182 9.04 5.44 -20.38
CA THR A 182 10.40 5.46 -20.92
C THR A 182 10.62 4.20 -21.75
N VAL A 183 11.55 4.23 -22.69
CA VAL A 183 12.01 3.00 -23.34
C VAL A 183 12.86 2.23 -22.34
N PRO A 184 12.38 1.10 -21.79
CA PRO A 184 13.12 0.40 -20.78
C PRO A 184 14.34 -0.30 -21.39
N VAL A 185 15.52 -0.05 -20.83
CA VAL A 185 16.73 -0.80 -21.20
C VAL A 185 16.55 -2.27 -20.75
N PRO A 186 16.72 -3.25 -21.64
CA PRO A 186 16.59 -4.66 -21.29
C PRO A 186 17.48 -5.05 -20.09
N LEU A 187 16.99 -5.96 -19.22
CA LEU A 187 17.72 -6.34 -18.01
C LEU A 187 19.06 -7.03 -18.26
N TRP A 188 19.22 -7.67 -19.42
CA TRP A 188 20.49 -8.31 -19.81
C TRP A 188 21.61 -7.32 -20.09
N VAL A 189 21.29 -6.06 -20.42
CA VAL A 189 22.29 -5.00 -20.59
C VAL A 189 22.90 -4.63 -19.23
N PRO A 190 24.23 -4.66 -19.06
CA PRO A 190 24.89 -4.48 -17.76
C PRO A 190 25.03 -2.98 -17.38
N THR A 191 23.92 -2.26 -17.36
CA THR A 191 23.91 -0.89 -16.81
C THR A 191 24.08 -0.91 -15.29
N PRO A 192 24.64 0.15 -14.66
CA PRO A 192 24.73 0.23 -13.21
C PRO A 192 23.38 0.02 -12.50
N ALA A 193 22.29 0.54 -13.06
CA ALA A 193 20.94 0.35 -12.52
C ALA A 193 20.49 -1.11 -12.59
N ASN A 194 20.67 -1.78 -13.76
CA ASN A 194 20.31 -3.19 -13.92
C ASN A 194 21.16 -4.11 -13.03
N LEU A 195 22.45 -3.79 -12.85
CA LEU A 195 23.34 -4.58 -11.98
C LEU A 195 22.94 -4.45 -10.51
N ARG A 196 22.67 -3.22 -10.04
CA ARG A 196 22.19 -2.97 -8.67
C ARG A 196 20.86 -3.67 -8.40
N PHE A 197 19.91 -3.57 -9.34
CA PHE A 197 18.63 -4.26 -9.23
C PHE A 197 18.77 -5.76 -9.14
N ARG A 198 19.59 -6.39 -10.02
CA ARG A 198 19.83 -7.83 -9.99
C ARG A 198 20.44 -8.29 -8.66
N ALA A 199 21.43 -7.54 -8.16
CA ALA A 199 22.03 -7.84 -6.87
C ALA A 199 21.02 -7.70 -5.71
N ALA A 200 20.20 -6.66 -5.70
CA ALA A 200 19.14 -6.49 -4.70
C ALA A 200 18.13 -7.63 -4.76
N ARG A 201 17.64 -7.99 -5.95
CA ARG A 201 16.70 -9.10 -6.15
C ARG A 201 17.28 -10.44 -5.66
N GLN A 202 18.53 -10.76 -6.01
CA GLN A 202 19.17 -11.98 -5.55
C GLN A 202 19.24 -12.09 -4.02
N ARG A 203 19.52 -10.97 -3.32
CA ARG A 203 19.53 -10.93 -1.86
C ARG A 203 18.13 -11.11 -1.27
N LEU A 204 17.11 -10.48 -1.86
CA LEU A 204 15.71 -10.66 -1.45
C LEU A 204 15.28 -12.13 -1.64
N ASP A 205 15.58 -12.71 -2.80
CA ASP A 205 15.29 -14.11 -3.10
C ASP A 205 15.97 -15.05 -2.10
N ALA A 206 17.23 -14.80 -1.76
CA ALA A 206 17.98 -15.62 -0.81
C ALA A 206 17.31 -15.66 0.57
N VAL A 207 16.84 -14.49 1.09
CA VAL A 207 16.12 -14.43 2.36
C VAL A 207 14.81 -15.23 2.29
N VAL A 208 14.05 -15.07 1.20
CA VAL A 208 12.77 -15.79 1.04
C VAL A 208 12.97 -17.30 0.95
N TYR A 209 13.97 -17.77 0.16
CA TYR A 209 14.28 -19.20 0.09
C TYR A 209 14.77 -19.75 1.43
N GLN A 210 15.53 -18.98 2.22
CA GLN A 210 15.91 -19.39 3.58
C GLN A 210 14.69 -19.55 4.49
N ILE A 211 13.71 -18.66 4.42
CA ILE A 211 12.45 -18.76 5.17
C ILE A 211 11.73 -20.07 4.80
N ILE A 212 11.58 -20.36 3.51
CA ILE A 212 10.95 -21.58 3.01
C ILE A 212 11.69 -22.84 3.47
N GLU A 213 13.02 -22.88 3.34
CA GLU A 213 13.85 -23.99 3.74
C GLU A 213 13.84 -24.27 5.26
N ARG A 214 13.89 -23.20 6.07
CA ARG A 214 13.75 -23.33 7.53
C ARG A 214 12.42 -23.97 7.88
N ARG A 215 11.32 -23.52 7.23
CA ARG A 215 9.99 -24.06 7.48
C ARG A 215 9.87 -25.54 7.10
N ARG A 216 10.46 -25.97 6.00
CA ARG A 216 10.48 -27.40 5.59
C ARG A 216 11.14 -28.32 6.62
N LYS A 217 12.16 -27.81 7.31
CA LYS A 217 12.89 -28.56 8.34
C LYS A 217 12.20 -28.54 9.72
N THR A 218 11.12 -27.74 9.87
CA THR A 218 10.40 -27.63 11.15
C THR A 218 9.43 -28.80 11.30
N LEU A 219 9.64 -29.62 12.33
CA LEU A 219 8.82 -30.83 12.60
C LEU A 219 7.36 -30.49 12.91
N ASN A 220 7.13 -29.43 13.71
CA ASN A 220 5.78 -28.95 14.06
C ASN A 220 5.65 -27.50 13.57
N PRO A 221 5.31 -27.29 12.31
CA PRO A 221 5.22 -25.94 11.75
C PRO A 221 4.08 -25.16 12.40
N PRO A 222 4.28 -23.85 12.71
CA PRO A 222 3.23 -23.01 13.24
C PRO A 222 2.08 -22.88 12.22
N PRO A 223 0.82 -22.69 12.68
CA PRO A 223 -0.34 -22.57 11.81
C PRO A 223 -0.44 -21.15 11.20
N ASP A 224 0.58 -20.76 10.45
CA ASP A 224 0.68 -19.49 9.73
C ASP A 224 0.43 -19.63 8.24
N LEU A 225 0.50 -18.51 7.51
CA LEU A 225 0.24 -18.50 6.07
C LEU A 225 1.23 -19.35 5.28
N LEU A 226 2.52 -19.34 5.64
CA LEU A 226 3.52 -20.14 4.92
C LEU A 226 3.23 -21.65 5.05
N SER A 227 2.89 -22.11 6.25
CA SER A 227 2.50 -23.50 6.48
C SER A 227 1.24 -23.88 5.70
N LEU A 228 0.27 -22.96 5.62
CA LEU A 228 -0.94 -23.15 4.83
C LEU A 228 -0.61 -23.28 3.33
N LEU A 229 0.23 -22.40 2.79
CA LEU A 229 0.65 -22.46 1.38
C LEU A 229 1.45 -23.73 1.07
N MET A 230 2.34 -24.16 1.95
CA MET A 230 3.13 -25.40 1.78
C MET A 230 2.29 -26.66 1.87
N ALA A 231 1.21 -26.65 2.67
CA ALA A 231 0.27 -27.76 2.79
C ALA A 231 -0.77 -27.80 1.66
N ALA A 232 -0.96 -26.68 0.96
CA ALA A 232 -1.96 -26.58 -0.10
C ALA A 232 -1.67 -27.57 -1.22
N ARG A 233 -2.74 -28.17 -1.73
CA ARG A 233 -2.71 -29.05 -2.90
C ARG A 233 -3.71 -28.52 -3.92
N ASP A 234 -3.34 -28.61 -5.17
CA ASP A 234 -4.25 -28.32 -6.28
C ASP A 234 -5.43 -29.31 -6.27
N GLU A 235 -6.64 -28.80 -6.39
CA GLU A 235 -7.86 -29.63 -6.31
C GLU A 235 -7.99 -30.62 -7.50
N GLU A 236 -7.39 -30.28 -8.66
CA GLU A 236 -7.49 -31.09 -9.88
C GLU A 236 -6.28 -32.02 -10.05
N THR A 237 -5.07 -31.51 -9.79
CA THR A 237 -3.84 -32.27 -10.04
C THR A 237 -3.24 -32.92 -8.78
N GLY A 238 -3.66 -32.48 -7.58
CA GLY A 238 -3.10 -32.91 -6.30
C GLY A 238 -1.68 -32.36 -6.04
N GLU A 239 -1.11 -31.55 -6.92
CA GLU A 239 0.24 -31.02 -6.82
C GLU A 239 0.37 -29.93 -5.75
N ALA A 240 1.53 -29.91 -5.07
CA ALA A 240 1.89 -28.84 -4.16
C ALA A 240 2.40 -27.62 -4.95
N MET A 241 2.41 -26.46 -4.27
CA MET A 241 3.11 -25.27 -4.81
C MET A 241 4.60 -25.56 -5.03
N SER A 242 5.12 -25.18 -6.19
CA SER A 242 6.56 -25.19 -6.45
C SER A 242 7.28 -24.15 -5.57
N ASP A 243 8.60 -24.31 -5.40
CA ASP A 243 9.42 -23.35 -4.65
C ASP A 243 9.39 -21.95 -5.25
N ALA A 244 9.36 -21.86 -6.58
CA ALA A 244 9.23 -20.61 -7.28
C ALA A 244 7.90 -19.92 -6.97
N GLN A 245 6.82 -20.68 -6.90
CA GLN A 245 5.50 -20.19 -6.57
C GLN A 245 5.40 -19.75 -5.10
N LEU A 246 5.93 -20.57 -4.17
CA LEU A 246 6.03 -20.18 -2.75
C LEU A 246 6.86 -18.90 -2.58
N ARG A 247 7.98 -18.80 -3.28
CA ARG A 247 8.82 -17.59 -3.28
C ARG A 247 8.03 -16.38 -3.77
N ASP A 248 7.29 -16.51 -4.86
CA ASP A 248 6.52 -15.40 -5.44
C ASP A 248 5.41 -14.91 -4.49
N GLU A 249 4.76 -15.81 -3.76
CA GLU A 249 3.75 -15.43 -2.78
C GLU A 249 4.36 -14.82 -1.51
N VAL A 250 5.44 -15.39 -0.97
CA VAL A 250 6.10 -14.86 0.22
C VAL A 250 6.63 -13.45 -0.02
N ILE A 251 7.35 -13.23 -1.13
CA ILE A 251 7.88 -11.89 -1.45
C ILE A 251 6.74 -10.89 -1.72
N THR A 252 5.68 -11.32 -2.39
CA THR A 252 4.50 -10.48 -2.66
C THR A 252 3.86 -9.99 -1.36
N LEU A 253 3.67 -10.87 -0.39
CA LEU A 253 3.01 -10.54 0.86
C LEU A 253 3.91 -9.75 1.81
N LEU A 254 5.20 -10.07 1.90
CA LEU A 254 6.17 -9.24 2.63
C LEU A 254 6.19 -7.81 2.09
N LEU A 255 6.21 -7.67 0.77
CA LEU A 255 6.21 -6.39 0.09
C LEU A 255 4.91 -5.60 0.35
N ALA A 256 3.76 -6.24 0.14
CA ALA A 256 2.46 -5.59 0.25
C ALA A 256 2.11 -5.21 1.70
N GLY A 257 2.42 -6.06 2.68
CA GLY A 257 2.12 -5.84 4.09
C GLY A 257 3.03 -4.83 4.78
N HIS A 258 4.28 -4.73 4.33
CA HIS A 258 5.28 -3.86 4.94
C HIS A 258 5.14 -2.39 4.49
N GLU A 259 5.36 -2.10 3.21
CA GLU A 259 5.53 -0.73 2.74
C GLU A 259 4.25 0.11 2.87
N THR A 260 3.10 -0.47 2.55
CA THR A 260 1.83 0.29 2.54
C THR A 260 1.41 0.71 3.95
N THR A 261 1.54 -0.17 4.94
CA THR A 261 1.23 0.14 6.33
C THR A 261 2.25 1.12 6.93
N ALA A 262 3.53 0.95 6.62
CA ALA A 262 4.58 1.89 7.02
C ALA A 262 4.32 3.32 6.53
N ILE A 263 3.95 3.46 5.26
CA ILE A 263 3.61 4.77 4.67
C ILE A 263 2.37 5.37 5.32
N THR A 264 1.33 4.55 5.56
CA THR A 264 0.11 5.01 6.25
C THR A 264 0.43 5.54 7.64
N LEU A 265 1.20 4.80 8.44
CA LEU A 265 1.63 5.22 9.77
C LEU A 265 2.52 6.46 9.73
N THR A 266 3.42 6.54 8.75
CA THR A 266 4.28 7.72 8.57
C THR A 266 3.47 8.98 8.29
N TRP A 267 2.48 8.91 7.39
CA TRP A 267 1.59 10.03 7.12
C TRP A 267 0.68 10.36 8.30
N ALA A 268 0.17 9.34 9.03
CA ALA A 268 -0.59 9.56 10.25
C ALA A 268 0.23 10.34 11.30
N VAL A 269 1.48 9.92 11.53
CA VAL A 269 2.39 10.62 12.43
C VAL A 269 2.66 12.06 11.96
N TYR A 270 2.91 12.28 10.67
CA TYR A 270 3.05 13.61 10.11
C TYR A 270 1.83 14.49 10.39
N VAL A 271 0.64 13.99 10.10
CA VAL A 271 -0.61 14.72 10.33
C VAL A 271 -0.78 15.12 11.80
N LEU A 272 -0.48 14.22 12.73
CA LEU A 272 -0.56 14.55 14.17
C LEU A 272 0.38 15.68 14.58
N THR A 273 1.48 15.88 13.87
CA THR A 273 2.35 17.04 14.12
C THR A 273 1.77 18.37 13.62
N GLN A 274 0.80 18.32 12.69
CA GLN A 274 0.16 19.50 12.09
C GLN A 274 -1.19 19.83 12.74
N GLU A 275 -1.86 18.83 13.32
CA GLU A 275 -3.24 18.92 13.81
C GLU A 275 -3.32 18.64 15.33
N PRO A 276 -2.92 19.60 16.18
CA PRO A 276 -2.84 19.39 17.64
C PRO A 276 -4.19 19.10 18.30
N VAL A 277 -5.29 19.57 17.74
CA VAL A 277 -6.65 19.30 18.25
C VAL A 277 -7.02 17.83 18.00
N ILE A 278 -6.68 17.31 16.81
CA ILE A 278 -6.92 15.92 16.46
C ILE A 278 -6.03 15.01 17.30
N GLU A 279 -4.78 15.39 17.50
CA GLU A 279 -3.82 14.66 18.33
C GLU A 279 -4.31 14.56 19.80
N ALA A 280 -4.78 15.67 20.37
CA ALA A 280 -5.31 15.69 21.73
C ALA A 280 -6.52 14.76 21.89
N ARG A 281 -7.47 14.84 20.97
CA ARG A 281 -8.67 13.99 20.99
C ARG A 281 -8.35 12.52 20.79
N LEU A 282 -7.40 12.21 19.91
CA LEU A 282 -6.91 10.85 19.71
C LEU A 282 -6.28 10.31 21.00
N TYR A 283 -5.48 11.11 21.68
CA TYR A 283 -4.90 10.75 22.98
C TYR A 283 -5.98 10.51 24.05
N GLU A 284 -7.02 11.35 24.14
CA GLU A 284 -8.13 11.18 25.08
C GLU A 284 -8.86 9.86 24.87
N GLU A 285 -9.18 9.48 23.63
CA GLU A 285 -9.76 8.18 23.34
C GLU A 285 -8.84 7.04 23.80
N VAL A 286 -7.59 7.07 23.36
CA VAL A 286 -6.61 6.03 23.67
C VAL A 286 -6.38 5.90 25.18
N ALA A 287 -6.22 7.02 25.90
CA ALA A 287 -6.02 7.02 27.35
C ALA A 287 -7.25 6.46 28.09
N SER A 288 -8.46 6.77 27.64
CA SER A 288 -9.70 6.28 28.25
C SER A 288 -9.90 4.78 28.06
N VAL A 289 -9.54 4.27 26.88
CA VAL A 289 -9.72 2.85 26.50
C VAL A 289 -8.63 1.98 27.08
N LEU A 290 -7.35 2.36 26.91
CA LEU A 290 -6.19 1.53 27.28
C LEU A 290 -5.73 1.71 28.72
N ARG A 291 -5.99 2.89 29.32
CA ARG A 291 -5.64 3.19 30.73
C ARG A 291 -4.18 2.91 31.08
N GLY A 292 -3.28 3.16 30.14
CA GLY A 292 -1.86 2.89 30.28
C GLY A 292 -1.42 1.45 29.98
N GLY A 293 -2.35 0.54 29.71
CA GLY A 293 -2.05 -0.84 29.31
C GLY A 293 -1.79 -0.99 27.83
N SER A 294 -1.30 -2.17 27.43
CA SER A 294 -1.13 -2.54 26.02
C SER A 294 -2.48 -2.95 25.42
N PRO A 295 -2.76 -2.54 24.17
CA PRO A 295 -4.03 -2.88 23.52
C PRO A 295 -4.12 -4.35 23.15
N THR A 296 -5.36 -4.82 22.99
CA THR A 296 -5.70 -6.16 22.50
C THR A 296 -6.47 -6.08 21.19
N ALA A 297 -6.72 -7.21 20.54
CA ALA A 297 -7.59 -7.28 19.36
C ALA A 297 -9.02 -6.77 19.62
N GLU A 298 -9.50 -6.87 20.86
CA GLU A 298 -10.84 -6.39 21.23
C GLU A 298 -10.88 -4.88 21.36
N ASP A 299 -9.80 -4.25 21.81
CA ASP A 299 -9.71 -2.80 21.98
C ASP A 299 -9.75 -2.05 20.63
N VAL A 300 -9.34 -2.69 19.52
CA VAL A 300 -9.43 -2.09 18.17
C VAL A 300 -10.85 -1.59 17.86
N ARG A 301 -11.89 -2.28 18.33
CA ARG A 301 -13.28 -1.84 18.13
C ARG A 301 -13.70 -0.72 19.07
N ARG A 302 -12.97 -0.51 20.15
CA ARG A 302 -13.21 0.54 21.15
C ARG A 302 -12.42 1.80 20.86
N LEU A 303 -11.68 1.81 19.73
CA LEU A 303 -10.86 2.91 19.23
C LEU A 303 -11.43 3.47 17.89
N PRO A 304 -12.72 3.89 17.84
CA PRO A 304 -13.34 4.36 16.61
C PRO A 304 -12.70 5.65 16.07
N TYR A 305 -12.28 6.58 16.93
CA TYR A 305 -11.65 7.82 16.48
C TYR A 305 -10.23 7.55 15.93
N THR A 306 -9.46 6.68 16.57
CA THR A 306 -8.17 6.20 16.04
C THR A 306 -8.34 5.62 14.64
N ARG A 307 -9.37 4.80 14.44
CA ARG A 307 -9.71 4.25 13.14
C ARG A 307 -10.05 5.34 12.11
N MET A 308 -10.88 6.32 12.49
CA MET A 308 -11.24 7.45 11.61
C MET A 308 -10.03 8.30 11.22
N VAL A 309 -9.06 8.49 12.12
CA VAL A 309 -7.77 9.15 11.81
C VAL A 309 -7.01 8.37 10.74
N ILE A 310 -6.97 7.04 10.82
CA ILE A 310 -6.31 6.21 9.80
C ILE A 310 -7.08 6.25 8.48
N GLU A 311 -8.41 6.18 8.51
CA GLU A 311 -9.26 6.26 7.32
C GLU A 311 -9.07 7.61 6.59
N GLU A 312 -8.99 8.72 7.33
CA GLU A 312 -8.73 10.03 6.77
C GLU A 312 -7.28 10.17 6.26
N THR A 313 -6.32 9.54 6.93
CA THR A 313 -4.94 9.43 6.42
C THR A 313 -4.91 8.69 5.08
N LEU A 314 -5.60 7.56 4.97
CA LEU A 314 -5.71 6.80 3.72
C LEU A 314 -6.49 7.55 2.63
N ARG A 315 -7.40 8.45 2.99
CA ARG A 315 -8.09 9.33 2.04
C ARG A 315 -7.13 10.33 1.42
N LEU A 316 -6.40 11.08 2.26
CA LEU A 316 -5.49 12.14 1.80
C LEU A 316 -4.15 11.59 1.29
N TYR A 317 -3.66 10.53 1.89
CA TYR A 317 -2.32 9.98 1.60
C TYR A 317 -2.40 8.48 1.28
N PRO A 318 -3.20 8.06 0.26
CA PRO A 318 -3.32 6.64 -0.07
C PRO A 318 -1.98 6.10 -0.58
N PRO A 319 -1.35 5.09 0.07
CA PRO A 319 -0.10 4.51 -0.41
C PRO A 319 -0.21 3.99 -1.85
N ALA A 320 -1.30 3.28 -2.16
CA ALA A 320 -1.68 2.94 -3.53
C ALA A 320 -2.54 4.07 -4.11
N TRP A 321 -1.90 5.08 -4.67
CA TRP A 321 -2.55 6.30 -5.14
C TRP A 321 -3.22 6.17 -6.52
N GLY A 322 -2.97 5.06 -7.23
CA GLY A 322 -3.57 4.74 -8.52
C GLY A 322 -3.67 3.24 -8.76
N LEU A 323 -4.74 2.82 -9.43
CA LEU A 323 -4.99 1.44 -9.83
C LEU A 323 -5.13 1.34 -11.35
N PRO A 324 -4.09 0.90 -12.07
CA PRO A 324 -4.20 0.70 -13.50
C PRO A 324 -5.03 -0.56 -13.83
N ARG A 325 -5.81 -0.47 -14.90
CA ARG A 325 -6.51 -1.57 -15.55
C ARG A 325 -6.29 -1.49 -17.04
N GLU A 326 -6.44 -2.59 -17.72
CA GLU A 326 -6.46 -2.70 -19.17
C GLU A 326 -7.82 -3.29 -19.58
N ALA A 327 -8.56 -2.60 -20.44
CA ALA A 327 -9.80 -3.11 -21.01
C ALA A 327 -9.48 -4.29 -21.93
N ILE A 328 -10.18 -5.41 -21.78
CA ILE A 328 -10.01 -6.60 -22.64
C ILE A 328 -10.69 -6.38 -23.98
N GLN A 329 -11.93 -5.90 -23.93
CA GLN A 329 -12.77 -5.57 -25.08
C GLN A 329 -13.21 -4.11 -25.00
N ASP A 330 -13.84 -3.63 -26.05
CA ASP A 330 -14.47 -2.32 -26.07
C ASP A 330 -15.50 -2.20 -24.94
N ASP A 331 -15.60 -1.01 -24.36
CA ASP A 331 -16.51 -0.69 -23.27
C ASP A 331 -17.05 0.74 -23.41
N GLU A 332 -18.08 1.05 -22.64
CA GLU A 332 -18.61 2.40 -22.49
C GLU A 332 -18.68 2.74 -20.98
N ILE A 333 -18.06 3.84 -20.60
CA ILE A 333 -18.09 4.36 -19.23
C ILE A 333 -18.71 5.76 -19.26
N GLY A 334 -19.91 5.93 -18.67
CA GLY A 334 -20.56 7.24 -18.56
C GLY A 334 -20.80 7.93 -19.92
N GLY A 335 -21.11 7.17 -20.97
CA GLY A 335 -21.28 7.68 -22.33
C GLY A 335 -19.99 7.87 -23.13
N TYR A 336 -18.83 7.51 -22.55
CA TYR A 336 -17.53 7.61 -23.22
C TYR A 336 -17.06 6.24 -23.70
N TYR A 337 -16.74 6.16 -24.99
CA TYR A 337 -16.19 4.94 -25.59
C TYR A 337 -14.75 4.67 -25.14
N ILE A 338 -14.51 3.49 -24.63
CA ILE A 338 -13.21 2.97 -24.16
C ILE A 338 -12.81 1.81 -25.09
N PRO A 339 -11.87 2.02 -26.02
CA PRO A 339 -11.41 0.95 -26.88
C PRO A 339 -10.78 -0.20 -26.10
N GLY A 340 -10.99 -1.43 -26.56
CA GLY A 340 -10.26 -2.59 -26.04
C GLY A 340 -8.74 -2.38 -26.08
N ARG A 341 -8.01 -2.96 -25.13
CA ARG A 341 -6.58 -2.77 -24.88
C ARG A 341 -6.19 -1.36 -24.42
N SER A 342 -7.15 -0.46 -24.15
CA SER A 342 -6.87 0.82 -23.52
C SER A 342 -6.45 0.63 -22.06
N LEU A 343 -5.46 1.40 -21.65
CA LEU A 343 -5.16 1.54 -20.21
C LEU A 343 -6.23 2.45 -19.57
N VAL A 344 -6.80 2.00 -18.47
CA VAL A 344 -7.74 2.74 -17.63
C VAL A 344 -7.09 2.94 -16.26
N ALA A 345 -6.74 4.17 -15.93
CA ALA A 345 -6.15 4.56 -14.67
C ALA A 345 -7.24 5.05 -13.71
N LEU A 346 -7.52 4.28 -12.67
CA LEU A 346 -8.32 4.73 -11.54
C LEU A 346 -7.37 5.39 -10.53
N ASN A 347 -7.75 6.54 -9.97
CA ASN A 347 -6.83 7.31 -9.15
C ASN A 347 -7.44 7.64 -7.80
N GLN A 348 -7.02 6.89 -6.76
CA GLN A 348 -7.50 7.08 -5.40
C GLN A 348 -7.21 8.51 -4.90
N PHE A 349 -6.00 9.02 -5.13
CA PHE A 349 -5.60 10.34 -4.65
C PHE A 349 -6.56 11.45 -5.12
N LEU A 350 -7.00 11.40 -6.38
CA LEU A 350 -7.91 12.39 -6.96
C LEU A 350 -9.37 12.10 -6.61
N THR A 351 -9.83 10.85 -6.72
CA THR A 351 -11.21 10.48 -6.37
C THR A 351 -11.51 10.74 -4.89
N HIS A 352 -10.55 10.46 -4.00
CA HIS A 352 -10.68 10.76 -2.57
C HIS A 352 -10.65 12.26 -2.24
N ARG A 353 -10.44 13.11 -3.24
CA ARG A 353 -10.45 14.58 -3.15
C ARG A 353 -11.48 15.22 -4.09
N HIS A 354 -12.34 14.40 -4.67
CA HIS A 354 -13.34 14.90 -5.62
C HIS A 354 -14.31 15.85 -4.93
N PRO A 355 -14.45 17.12 -5.39
CA PRO A 355 -15.21 18.13 -4.65
C PRO A 355 -16.71 17.83 -4.53
N ASP A 356 -17.29 17.07 -5.47
CA ASP A 356 -18.71 16.71 -5.43
C ASP A 356 -19.02 15.66 -4.33
N PHE A 357 -18.01 14.95 -3.82
CA PHE A 357 -18.18 13.88 -2.82
C PHE A 357 -17.49 14.18 -1.49
N TRP A 358 -16.63 15.21 -1.44
CA TRP A 358 -15.84 15.57 -0.28
C TRP A 358 -15.87 17.10 -0.08
N GLU A 359 -16.56 17.54 0.95
CA GLU A 359 -16.53 18.94 1.39
C GLU A 359 -15.11 19.29 1.89
N ASP A 360 -14.58 20.45 1.55
CA ASP A 360 -13.22 20.87 1.90
C ASP A 360 -12.21 19.73 1.71
N PRO A 361 -12.02 19.20 0.49
CA PRO A 361 -11.35 17.91 0.25
C PRO A 361 -9.90 17.87 0.71
N GLU A 362 -9.22 18.98 0.85
CA GLU A 362 -7.82 19.03 1.31
C GLU A 362 -7.69 19.13 2.83
N ARG A 363 -8.77 19.44 3.55
CA ARG A 363 -8.79 19.50 5.01
C ARG A 363 -8.74 18.08 5.58
N PHE A 364 -7.84 17.86 6.56
CA PHE A 364 -7.83 16.63 7.33
C PHE A 364 -8.93 16.66 8.40
N ASP A 365 -9.94 15.82 8.26
CA ASP A 365 -11.10 15.78 9.14
C ASP A 365 -11.58 14.33 9.34
N PRO A 366 -11.12 13.65 10.40
CA PRO A 366 -11.50 12.26 10.70
C PRO A 366 -13.01 12.05 10.85
N GLU A 367 -13.75 13.08 11.26
CA GLU A 367 -15.20 12.98 11.47
C GLU A 367 -16.00 12.74 10.19
N ARG A 368 -15.40 12.87 9.02
CA ARG A 368 -15.99 12.47 7.75
C ARG A 368 -16.38 11.00 7.71
N PHE A 369 -15.76 10.19 8.58
CA PHE A 369 -15.97 8.74 8.67
C PHE A 369 -16.95 8.33 9.79
N THR A 370 -17.59 9.29 10.47
CA THR A 370 -18.72 8.95 11.34
C THR A 370 -19.88 8.37 10.52
N PRO A 371 -20.73 7.51 11.10
CA PRO A 371 -21.88 6.94 10.41
C PRO A 371 -22.77 8.00 9.75
N GLU A 372 -23.01 9.11 10.45
CA GLU A 372 -23.88 10.21 10.01
C GLU A 372 -23.30 10.91 8.77
N ARG A 373 -22.01 11.25 8.79
CA ARG A 373 -21.36 11.98 7.69
C ARG A 373 -20.94 11.06 6.52
N SER A 374 -20.90 9.76 6.76
CA SER A 374 -20.66 8.76 5.71
C SER A 374 -21.95 8.36 4.99
N ALA A 375 -23.11 8.62 5.59
CA ALA A 375 -24.41 8.26 5.01
C ALA A 375 -24.59 8.92 3.64
N GLY A 376 -25.00 8.12 2.64
CA GLY A 376 -25.24 8.60 1.27
C GLY A 376 -23.98 8.84 0.42
N ARG A 377 -22.77 8.73 0.98
CA ARG A 377 -21.54 8.80 0.17
C ARG A 377 -21.42 7.57 -0.73
N PRO A 378 -21.19 7.73 -2.04
CA PRO A 378 -20.97 6.59 -2.93
C PRO A 378 -19.81 5.73 -2.45
N ALA A 379 -19.96 4.39 -2.47
CA ALA A 379 -18.96 3.45 -1.95
C ALA A 379 -17.57 3.68 -2.56
N PHE A 380 -17.52 3.96 -3.87
CA PHE A 380 -16.25 4.18 -4.57
C PHE A 380 -15.77 5.64 -4.59
N ALA A 381 -16.38 6.52 -3.79
CA ALA A 381 -15.75 7.78 -3.43
C ALA A 381 -14.55 7.58 -2.48
N TYR A 382 -14.52 6.41 -1.79
CA TYR A 382 -13.43 6.00 -0.89
C TYR A 382 -13.11 4.52 -1.12
N PHE A 383 -11.95 4.23 -1.71
CA PHE A 383 -11.54 2.85 -2.04
C PHE A 383 -10.02 2.63 -1.86
N PRO A 384 -9.44 2.92 -0.68
CA PRO A 384 -8.00 2.83 -0.46
C PRO A 384 -7.46 1.41 -0.63
N PHE A 385 -8.32 0.42 -0.46
CA PHE A 385 -8.03 -1.01 -0.64
C PHE A 385 -8.50 -1.57 -1.99
N GLY A 386 -8.87 -0.69 -2.93
CA GLY A 386 -9.45 -1.10 -4.20
C GLY A 386 -10.89 -1.60 -4.08
N GLY A 387 -11.31 -2.49 -4.97
CA GLY A 387 -12.68 -3.00 -5.00
C GLY A 387 -12.86 -4.24 -5.85
N GLY A 388 -14.07 -4.81 -5.80
CA GLY A 388 -14.44 -6.00 -6.55
C GLY A 388 -13.67 -7.25 -6.13
N GLN A 389 -13.50 -8.18 -7.05
CA GLN A 389 -12.79 -9.45 -6.76
C GLN A 389 -11.32 -9.21 -6.34
N ARG A 390 -10.72 -8.12 -6.80
CA ARG A 390 -9.32 -7.76 -6.55
C ARG A 390 -9.13 -6.83 -5.34
N VAL A 391 -10.14 -6.70 -4.48
CA VAL A 391 -10.00 -5.95 -3.22
C VAL A 391 -8.83 -6.49 -2.39
N CYS A 392 -8.11 -5.62 -1.70
CA CYS A 392 -6.94 -5.99 -0.90
C CYS A 392 -7.28 -7.12 0.09
N ILE A 393 -6.50 -8.20 0.04
CA ILE A 393 -6.69 -9.34 0.96
C ILE A 393 -6.31 -8.97 2.39
N GLY A 394 -5.28 -8.11 2.55
CA GLY A 394 -4.74 -7.66 3.83
C GLY A 394 -5.41 -6.39 4.39
N GLY A 395 -6.54 -5.91 3.82
CA GLY A 395 -7.12 -4.63 4.25
C GLY A 395 -7.47 -4.58 5.75
N GLN A 396 -8.08 -5.65 6.29
CA GLN A 396 -8.39 -5.73 7.72
C GLN A 396 -7.14 -5.90 8.59
N PHE A 397 -6.12 -6.62 8.09
CA PHE A 397 -4.82 -6.73 8.73
C PHE A 397 -4.15 -5.36 8.85
N ALA A 398 -4.06 -4.62 7.77
CA ALA A 398 -3.46 -3.29 7.73
C ALA A 398 -4.18 -2.29 8.65
N MET A 399 -5.52 -2.31 8.67
CA MET A 399 -6.31 -1.45 9.56
C MET A 399 -6.10 -1.80 11.03
N MET A 400 -6.02 -3.08 11.37
CA MET A 400 -5.73 -3.52 12.75
C MET A 400 -4.33 -3.11 13.16
N GLU A 401 -3.33 -3.41 12.35
CA GLU A 401 -1.92 -3.05 12.59
C GLU A 401 -1.76 -1.54 12.79
N ALA A 402 -2.28 -0.75 11.85
CA ALA A 402 -2.19 0.71 11.94
C ALA A 402 -2.89 1.28 13.18
N THR A 403 -4.06 0.71 13.56
CA THR A 403 -4.79 1.14 14.76
C THR A 403 -4.00 0.83 16.03
N LEU A 404 -3.46 -0.38 16.17
CA LEU A 404 -2.70 -0.79 17.35
C LEU A 404 -1.41 0.03 17.50
N VAL A 405 -0.63 0.14 16.41
CA VAL A 405 0.64 0.88 16.43
C VAL A 405 0.41 2.37 16.72
N LEU A 406 -0.58 3.00 16.08
CA LEU A 406 -0.87 4.42 16.28
C LEU A 406 -1.36 4.70 17.70
N ALA A 407 -2.26 3.85 18.25
CA ALA A 407 -2.75 3.97 19.61
C ALA A 407 -1.60 3.86 20.64
N MET A 408 -0.73 2.87 20.49
CA MET A 408 0.43 2.67 21.38
C MET A 408 1.43 3.82 21.29
N LEU A 409 1.67 4.35 20.08
CA LEU A 409 2.54 5.50 19.87
C LEU A 409 1.99 6.75 20.58
N VAL A 410 0.72 7.09 20.32
CA VAL A 410 0.07 8.28 20.88
C VAL A 410 -0.10 8.18 22.40
N GLN A 411 -0.35 6.99 22.94
CA GLN A 411 -0.41 6.79 24.40
C GLN A 411 0.89 7.19 25.09
N ARG A 412 2.04 6.96 24.43
CA ARG A 412 3.37 7.08 25.05
C ARG A 412 4.12 8.35 24.67
N TYR A 413 3.88 8.87 23.46
CA TYR A 413 4.63 10.01 22.91
C TYR A 413 3.73 11.09 22.36
N ARG A 414 4.18 12.33 22.54
CA ARG A 414 3.82 13.47 21.69
C ARG A 414 4.86 13.59 20.60
N VAL A 415 4.43 13.87 19.38
CA VAL A 415 5.34 13.96 18.23
C VAL A 415 5.44 15.40 17.74
N ARG A 416 6.67 15.85 17.47
CA ARG A 416 6.92 17.14 16.83
C ARG A 416 7.70 16.95 15.54
N LEU A 417 7.29 17.67 14.51
CA LEU A 417 8.07 17.74 13.26
C LEU A 417 9.33 18.59 13.50
N VAL A 418 10.45 18.16 12.93
CA VAL A 418 11.67 18.98 12.93
C VAL A 418 11.43 20.26 12.13
N PRO A 419 11.67 21.46 12.69
CA PRO A 419 11.43 22.71 11.98
C PRO A 419 12.17 22.78 10.64
N GLY A 420 11.47 23.21 9.59
CA GLY A 420 12.04 23.36 8.25
C GLY A 420 12.25 22.05 7.47
N HIS A 421 11.84 20.88 8.02
CA HIS A 421 11.90 19.64 7.27
C HIS A 421 10.93 19.68 6.07
N PRO A 422 11.43 19.45 4.83
CA PRO A 422 10.59 19.54 3.64
C PRO A 422 9.66 18.32 3.53
N ILE A 423 8.38 18.56 3.25
CA ILE A 423 7.40 17.51 2.96
C ILE A 423 7.02 17.59 1.50
N GLU A 424 7.47 16.62 0.73
CA GLU A 424 7.17 16.46 -0.69
C GLU A 424 6.72 15.03 -0.96
N PHE A 425 5.86 14.85 -1.97
CA PHE A 425 5.44 13.52 -2.41
C PHE A 425 6.48 12.87 -3.32
N ASP A 426 6.78 11.61 -3.08
CA ASP A 426 7.35 10.70 -4.07
C ASP A 426 6.24 9.76 -4.57
N THR A 427 5.97 9.81 -5.86
CA THR A 427 4.86 9.08 -6.52
C THR A 427 5.36 8.00 -7.48
N LEU A 428 6.59 7.51 -7.28
CA LEU A 428 7.17 6.51 -8.19
C LEU A 428 6.36 5.22 -8.25
N PHE A 429 6.14 4.60 -7.11
CA PHE A 429 5.35 3.37 -6.97
C PHE A 429 4.23 3.56 -5.94
N THR A 430 4.58 4.00 -4.76
CA THR A 430 3.68 4.35 -3.66
C THR A 430 3.74 5.86 -3.38
N LEU A 431 2.69 6.42 -2.75
CA LEU A 431 2.65 7.83 -2.33
C LEU A 431 3.37 7.97 -0.98
N ARG A 432 4.66 8.17 -1.01
CA ARG A 432 5.49 8.27 0.21
C ARG A 432 6.12 9.67 0.37
N PRO A 433 6.52 10.06 1.61
CA PRO A 433 7.35 11.24 1.81
C PRO A 433 8.71 11.06 1.12
N LYS A 434 9.05 11.98 0.22
CA LYS A 434 10.28 11.91 -0.59
C LYS A 434 11.56 11.99 0.25
N HIS A 435 11.51 12.76 1.33
CA HIS A 435 12.63 13.02 2.22
C HIS A 435 12.51 12.32 3.58
N GLY A 436 11.58 11.32 3.69
CA GLY A 436 11.17 10.79 4.97
C GLY A 436 10.38 11.82 5.78
N VAL A 437 10.22 11.59 7.09
CA VAL A 437 9.59 12.53 8.02
C VAL A 437 10.46 12.62 9.28
N GLN A 438 11.20 13.71 9.42
CA GLN A 438 12.06 13.94 10.59
C GLN A 438 11.22 14.42 11.77
N VAL A 439 11.24 13.67 12.85
CA VAL A 439 10.44 13.96 14.06
C VAL A 439 11.29 13.90 15.31
N ILE A 440 10.80 14.54 16.36
CA ILE A 440 11.27 14.42 17.74
C ILE A 440 10.11 13.87 18.57
N PHE A 441 10.34 12.77 19.30
CA PHE A 441 9.39 12.24 20.26
C PHE A 441 9.60 12.86 21.63
N GLU A 442 8.51 13.27 22.26
CA GLU A 442 8.45 13.72 23.65
C GLU A 442 7.61 12.72 24.44
N ARG A 443 8.14 12.17 25.52
CA ARG A 443 7.41 11.22 26.35
C ARG A 443 6.28 11.91 27.10
N ARG A 444 5.11 11.27 27.14
CA ARG A 444 3.94 11.71 27.92
C ARG A 444 4.05 11.29 29.39
#